data_5733ac45dc48fc95bcf07d3942eb92c8
#
_entry.id   5733ac45dc48fc95bcf07d3942eb92c8
#
_cell.length_a   1.000
_cell.length_b   1.000
_cell.length_c   1.000
_cell.angle_alpha   90.00
_cell.angle_beta   90.00
_cell.angle_gamma   90.00
#
_symmetry.space_group_name_H-M   'P 1'
#
loop_
_entity.id
_entity.type
_entity.pdbx_description
1 polymer ?
#
loop_
_entity_poly.entity_id
_entity_poly.type
_entity_poly.pdbx_seq_one_letter_code
_entity_poly.pdbx_strand_id
1 'polypeptide(L)'
;VPRKNYQIIVYGKFAPLDDDQRAKLLAVADKHDLFQSKFTEEGTVTYERTLLTFTFRCVVKADAEDRIDEVVAGAEELATTAVRDLGADVRDLRSVCTDLETIKIKRRGR
;
A
#
# COMPACT_ATOMS: atom_id res chain seq x y z
N VAL A 1 4.36 -10.89 -24.97
CA VAL A 1 5.28 -10.47 -23.92
C VAL A 1 4.89 -11.13 -22.61
N PRO A 2 5.83 -11.81 -21.93
CA PRO A 2 5.53 -12.43 -20.65
C PRO A 2 5.11 -11.39 -19.63
N ARG A 3 4.11 -11.75 -18.82
CA ARG A 3 3.67 -10.89 -17.72
C ARG A 3 4.21 -11.42 -16.41
N LYS A 4 4.50 -10.51 -15.51
CA LYS A 4 4.97 -10.82 -14.18
C LYS A 4 3.98 -10.32 -13.14
N ASN A 5 3.92 -11.03 -12.03
CA ASN A 5 3.11 -10.64 -10.88
C ASN A 5 4.04 -10.16 -9.77
N TYR A 6 3.75 -8.98 -9.25
CA TYR A 6 4.50 -8.41 -8.15
C TYR A 6 3.58 -8.24 -6.95
N GLN A 7 4.07 -8.65 -5.77
CA GLN A 7 3.44 -8.26 -4.52
C GLN A 7 4.15 -7.02 -4.00
N ILE A 8 3.41 -5.97 -3.73
CA ILE A 8 3.99 -4.71 -3.28
C ILE A 8 3.39 -4.34 -1.94
N ILE A 9 4.26 -4.02 -0.99
CA ILE A 9 3.85 -3.48 0.30
C ILE A 9 4.30 -2.02 0.33
N VAL A 10 3.35 -1.11 0.50
CA VAL A 10 3.62 0.31 0.66
C VAL A 10 3.45 0.65 2.13
N TYR A 11 4.51 1.12 2.76
CA TYR A 11 4.49 1.63 4.12
C TYR A 11 4.38 3.14 4.07
N GLY A 12 3.55 3.70 4.90
CA GLY A 12 3.40 5.14 4.94
C GLY A 12 2.98 5.63 6.30
N LYS A 13 2.95 6.95 6.44
CA LYS A 13 2.44 7.62 7.62
C LYS A 13 1.22 8.41 7.24
N PHE A 14 0.26 8.52 8.16
CA PHE A 14 -0.83 9.45 7.97
C PHE A 14 -0.30 10.88 8.12
N ALA A 15 -0.69 11.75 7.20
CA ALA A 15 -0.48 13.17 7.39
C ALA A 15 -1.25 13.63 8.63
N PRO A 16 -0.93 14.79 9.23
CA PRO A 16 -1.62 15.21 10.46
C PRO A 16 -3.14 15.13 10.33
N LEU A 17 -3.76 14.53 11.33
CA LEU A 17 -5.20 14.23 11.34
C LEU A 17 -5.93 15.17 12.30
N ASP A 18 -7.08 15.68 11.85
CA ASP A 18 -8.00 16.38 12.74
C ASP A 18 -8.92 15.39 13.47
N ASP A 19 -9.76 15.90 14.36
CA ASP A 19 -10.62 15.04 15.17
C ASP A 19 -11.63 14.28 14.34
N ASP A 20 -12.18 14.88 13.29
CA ASP A 20 -13.13 14.22 12.39
C ASP A 20 -12.47 13.09 11.61
N GLN A 21 -11.27 13.31 11.12
CA GLN A 21 -10.51 12.29 10.41
C GLN A 21 -10.19 11.11 11.33
N ARG A 22 -9.76 11.39 12.56
CA ARG A 22 -9.49 10.34 13.56
C ARG A 22 -10.73 9.52 13.85
N ALA A 23 -11.86 10.19 14.06
CA ALA A 23 -13.12 9.51 14.35
C ALA A 23 -13.54 8.59 13.21
N LYS A 24 -13.40 9.04 11.97
CA LYS A 24 -13.74 8.22 10.80
C LYS A 24 -12.85 7.00 10.66
N LEU A 25 -11.54 7.17 10.86
CA LEU A 25 -10.59 6.05 10.79
C LEU A 25 -10.85 5.04 11.90
N LEU A 26 -11.13 5.49 13.11
CA LEU A 26 -11.43 4.61 14.23
C LEU A 26 -12.75 3.87 14.05
N ALA A 27 -13.72 4.52 13.42
CA ALA A 27 -15.04 3.89 13.19
C ALA A 27 -14.94 2.66 12.29
N VAL A 28 -13.97 2.61 11.39
CA VAL A 28 -13.79 1.48 10.46
C VAL A 28 -12.50 0.69 10.72
N ALA A 29 -11.86 0.91 11.88
CA ALA A 29 -10.58 0.29 12.18
C ALA A 29 -10.65 -1.24 12.15
N ASP A 30 -11.77 -1.83 12.55
CA ASP A 30 -11.93 -3.29 12.53
C ASP A 30 -11.91 -3.87 11.13
N LYS A 31 -12.26 -3.07 10.12
CA LYS A 31 -12.20 -3.47 8.71
C LYS A 31 -10.81 -3.34 8.12
N HIS A 32 -9.92 -2.69 8.84
CA HIS A 32 -8.56 -2.40 8.38
C HIS A 32 -7.50 -2.87 9.38
N ASP A 33 -7.82 -3.87 10.19
CA ASP A 33 -6.84 -4.42 11.12
C ASP A 33 -5.94 -5.45 10.41
N LEU A 34 -4.94 -5.92 11.11
CA LEU A 34 -3.94 -6.83 10.56
C LEU A 34 -4.56 -8.12 9.99
N PHE A 35 -5.68 -8.60 10.55
CA PHE A 35 -6.35 -9.78 10.05
C PHE A 35 -6.98 -9.56 8.67
N GLN A 36 -7.13 -8.33 8.25
CA GLN A 36 -7.67 -7.98 6.93
C GLN A 36 -6.57 -7.78 5.90
N SER A 37 -5.31 -8.01 6.25
CA SER A 37 -4.19 -7.79 5.33
C SER A 37 -4.16 -8.89 4.27
N LYS A 38 -4.36 -8.49 3.02
CA LYS A 38 -4.36 -9.40 1.88
C LYS A 38 -3.71 -8.70 0.70
N PHE A 39 -3.12 -9.51 -0.18
CA PHE A 39 -2.61 -8.99 -1.45
C PHE A 39 -3.68 -9.15 -2.50
N THR A 40 -4.26 -8.04 -2.95
CA THR A 40 -5.30 -8.02 -3.99
C THR A 40 -4.93 -7.01 -5.07
N GLU A 41 -5.59 -7.09 -6.21
CA GLU A 41 -5.34 -6.13 -7.29
C GLU A 41 -5.81 -4.72 -6.93
N GLU A 42 -6.90 -4.62 -6.17
CA GLU A 42 -7.41 -3.33 -5.69
C GLU A 42 -6.55 -2.78 -4.56
N GLY A 43 -5.91 -3.66 -3.80
CA GLY A 43 -5.12 -3.30 -2.64
C GLY A 43 -5.93 -3.26 -1.36
N THR A 44 -5.26 -3.51 -0.25
CA THR A 44 -5.87 -3.45 1.08
C THR A 44 -5.04 -2.56 1.99
N VAL A 45 -5.72 -1.67 2.71
CA VAL A 45 -5.10 -0.78 3.71
C VAL A 45 -5.33 -1.36 5.09
N THR A 46 -4.27 -1.45 5.88
CA THR A 46 -4.36 -1.82 7.29
C THR A 46 -3.64 -0.78 8.15
N TYR A 47 -4.18 -0.53 9.34
CA TYR A 47 -3.57 0.40 10.28
C TYR A 47 -4.00 0.05 11.70
N GLU A 48 -3.22 0.53 12.66
CA GLU A 48 -3.53 0.36 14.08
C GLU A 48 -4.34 1.56 14.60
N ARG A 49 -4.96 1.38 15.75
CA ARG A 49 -5.77 2.45 16.37
C ARG A 49 -4.95 3.65 16.83
N THR A 50 -3.63 3.54 16.85
CA THR A 50 -2.74 4.67 17.11
C THR A 50 -2.80 5.72 15.99
N LEU A 51 -3.20 5.31 14.78
CA LEU A 51 -3.34 6.18 13.61
C LEU A 51 -2.05 6.94 13.25
N LEU A 52 -0.91 6.30 13.45
CA LEU A 52 0.39 6.88 13.11
C LEU A 52 0.84 6.46 11.72
N THR A 53 0.77 5.16 11.45
CA THR A 53 1.23 4.58 10.19
C THR A 53 0.15 3.67 9.60
N PHE A 54 0.31 3.40 8.30
CA PHE A 54 -0.54 2.44 7.60
C PHE A 54 0.34 1.54 6.74
N THR A 55 -0.24 0.42 6.33
CA THR A 55 0.38 -0.49 5.37
C THR A 55 -0.63 -0.79 4.27
N PHE A 56 -0.19 -0.71 3.02
CA PHE A 56 -1.02 -1.03 1.87
C PHE A 56 -0.39 -2.21 1.13
N ARG A 57 -1.20 -3.22 0.81
CA ARG A 57 -0.72 -4.42 0.12
C ARG A 57 -1.50 -4.61 -1.16
N CYS A 58 -0.79 -4.80 -2.26
CA CYS A 58 -1.44 -5.05 -3.55
C CYS A 58 -0.62 -6.00 -4.40
N VAL A 59 -1.29 -6.55 -5.41
CA VAL A 59 -0.66 -7.34 -6.47
C VAL A 59 -0.76 -6.53 -7.76
N VAL A 60 0.37 -6.35 -8.45
CA VAL A 60 0.42 -5.66 -9.73
C VAL A 60 0.85 -6.65 -10.79
N LYS A 61 0.08 -6.72 -11.87
CA LYS A 61 0.47 -7.47 -13.07
C LYS A 61 1.11 -6.49 -14.05
N ALA A 62 2.31 -6.79 -14.45
CA ALA A 62 3.07 -5.92 -15.35
C ALA A 62 3.78 -6.74 -16.40
N ASP A 63 4.13 -6.10 -17.53
CA ASP A 63 4.94 -6.75 -18.54
C ASP A 63 6.36 -6.92 -18.00
N ALA A 64 7.03 -7.98 -18.45
CA ALA A 64 8.38 -8.27 -17.97
C ALA A 64 9.39 -7.15 -18.28
N GLU A 65 9.04 -6.31 -19.25
CA GLU A 65 9.88 -5.18 -19.65
C GLU A 65 9.61 -3.90 -18.86
N ASP A 66 8.54 -3.87 -18.07
CA ASP A 66 8.21 -2.70 -17.27
C ASP A 66 9.27 -2.48 -16.19
N ARG A 67 9.54 -1.22 -15.94
CA ARG A 67 10.51 -0.84 -14.93
C ARG A 67 9.90 -0.98 -13.54
N ILE A 68 10.68 -1.54 -12.62
CA ILE A 68 10.23 -1.77 -11.23
C ILE A 68 9.82 -0.46 -10.56
N ASP A 69 10.59 0.62 -10.78
CA ASP A 69 10.27 1.89 -10.16
C ASP A 69 8.93 2.48 -10.64
N GLU A 70 8.57 2.24 -11.90
CA GLU A 70 7.26 2.65 -12.41
C GLU A 70 6.13 1.81 -11.83
N VAL A 71 6.37 0.50 -11.68
CA VAL A 71 5.40 -0.41 -11.06
C VAL A 71 5.15 -0.01 -9.61
N VAL A 72 6.22 0.30 -8.88
CA VAL A 72 6.12 0.74 -7.48
C VAL A 72 5.42 2.09 -7.38
N ALA A 73 5.73 3.03 -8.27
CA ALA A 73 5.07 4.33 -8.27
C ALA A 73 3.56 4.19 -8.46
N GLY A 74 3.12 3.28 -9.33
CA GLY A 74 1.70 2.99 -9.51
C GLY A 74 1.05 2.44 -8.25
N ALA A 75 1.75 1.56 -7.53
CA ALA A 75 1.25 1.03 -6.26
C ALA A 75 1.14 2.12 -5.20
N GLU A 76 2.11 3.03 -5.15
CA GLU A 76 2.07 4.16 -4.22
C GLU A 76 0.92 5.12 -4.52
N GLU A 77 0.57 5.30 -5.79
CA GLU A 77 -0.62 6.06 -6.15
C GLU A 77 -1.90 5.37 -5.69
N LEU A 78 -1.99 4.05 -5.86
CA LEU A 78 -3.14 3.29 -5.36
C LEU A 78 -3.27 3.41 -3.85
N ALA A 79 -2.16 3.32 -3.13
CA ALA A 79 -2.13 3.48 -1.68
C ALA A 79 -2.63 4.87 -1.27
N THR A 80 -2.14 5.91 -1.94
CA THR A 80 -2.55 7.29 -1.68
C THR A 80 -4.06 7.46 -1.88
N THR A 81 -4.58 6.94 -2.99
CA THR A 81 -6.01 7.01 -3.29
C THR A 81 -6.83 6.29 -2.22
N ALA A 82 -6.38 5.08 -1.83
CA ALA A 82 -7.09 4.30 -0.82
C ALA A 82 -7.17 5.02 0.53
N VAL A 83 -6.07 5.65 0.95
CA VAL A 83 -6.06 6.41 2.20
C VAL A 83 -6.92 7.67 2.09
N ARG A 84 -6.90 8.36 0.94
CA ARG A 84 -7.74 9.53 0.71
C ARG A 84 -9.22 9.17 0.72
N ASP A 85 -9.58 8.00 0.21
CA ASP A 85 -10.96 7.51 0.26
C ASP A 85 -11.42 7.27 1.71
N LEU A 86 -10.50 7.03 2.62
CA LEU A 86 -10.81 6.92 4.05
C LEU A 86 -10.92 8.29 4.74
N GLY A 87 -10.63 9.37 4.01
CA GLY A 87 -10.72 10.73 4.54
C GLY A 87 -9.40 11.27 5.11
N ALA A 88 -8.29 10.61 4.85
CA ALA A 88 -6.97 11.01 5.34
C ALA A 88 -6.03 11.32 4.18
N ASP A 89 -4.78 11.62 4.48
CA ASP A 89 -3.75 11.80 3.47
C ASP A 89 -2.48 11.08 3.94
N VAL A 90 -1.50 11.00 3.04
CA VAL A 90 -0.30 10.18 3.24
C VAL A 90 0.96 11.03 3.27
N ARG A 91 2.00 10.50 3.90
CA ARG A 91 3.35 11.05 3.82
C ARG A 91 4.38 9.94 4.06
N ASP A 92 5.61 10.21 3.64
CA ASP A 92 6.77 9.34 3.89
C ASP A 92 6.56 7.91 3.39
N LEU A 93 6.11 7.78 2.14
CA LEU A 93 5.88 6.46 1.55
C LEU A 93 7.19 5.76 1.24
N ARG A 94 7.21 4.45 1.51
CA ARG A 94 8.29 3.56 1.06
C ARG A 94 7.69 2.21 0.71
N SER A 95 8.34 1.48 -0.19
CA SER A 95 7.76 0.27 -0.74
C SER A 95 8.75 -0.88 -0.78
N VAL A 96 8.21 -2.10 -0.65
CA VAL A 96 8.93 -3.34 -0.90
C VAL A 96 8.19 -4.07 -2.00
N CYS A 97 8.91 -4.42 -3.06
CA CYS A 97 8.34 -5.11 -4.22
C CYS A 97 8.94 -6.52 -4.31
N THR A 98 8.08 -7.52 -4.36
CA THR A 98 8.48 -8.92 -4.51
C THR A 98 8.04 -9.43 -5.86
N ASP A 99 8.99 -9.93 -6.65
CA ASP A 99 8.72 -10.56 -7.94
C ASP A 99 8.32 -12.01 -7.68
N LEU A 100 7.05 -12.35 -7.88
CA LEU A 100 6.54 -13.69 -7.61
C LEU A 100 7.08 -14.75 -8.56
N GLU A 101 7.51 -14.35 -9.76
CA GLU A 101 8.03 -15.31 -10.73
C GLU A 101 9.42 -15.82 -10.35
N THR A 102 10.25 -14.95 -9.78
CA THR A 102 11.61 -15.30 -9.40
C THR A 102 11.80 -15.48 -7.90
N ILE A 103 10.76 -15.16 -7.12
CA ILE A 103 10.78 -15.19 -5.65
C ILE A 103 11.92 -14.34 -5.09
N LYS A 104 12.27 -13.26 -5.79
CA LYS A 104 13.29 -12.31 -5.35
C LYS A 104 12.65 -11.06 -4.80
N ILE A 105 13.17 -10.61 -3.67
CA ILE A 105 12.73 -9.36 -3.08
C ILE A 105 13.49 -8.22 -3.73
N LYS A 106 12.77 -7.24 -4.28
CA LYS A 106 13.32 -6.02 -4.86
C LYS A 106 13.04 -4.88 -3.90
N ARG A 107 14.08 -4.30 -3.35
CA ARG A 107 13.94 -3.18 -2.41
C ARG A 107 14.46 -1.91 -3.03
N ARG A 108 13.71 -0.84 -2.92
CA ARG A 108 14.16 0.45 -3.40
C ARG A 108 15.28 0.96 -2.52
N GLY A 109 16.24 1.63 -3.14
CA GLY A 109 17.37 2.21 -2.42
C GLY A 109 18.55 1.28 -2.22
N ARG A 110 18.51 0.13 -2.84
CA ARG A 110 19.63 -0.83 -2.79
C ARG A 110 20.38 -0.85 -4.08
#